data_d81cbcbb637ad64f98585f4c27dd319b
#
_entry.id   d81cbcbb637ad64f98585f4c27dd319b
#
_cell.length_a   1.000
_cell.length_b   1.000
_cell.length_c   1.000
_cell.angle_alpha   90.00
_cell.angle_beta   90.00
_cell.angle_gamma   90.00
#
_symmetry.space_group_name_H-M   'P 1'
#
loop_
_entity.id
_entity.type
_entity.pdbx_description
1 polymer ?
#
loop_
_entity_poly.entity_id
_entity_poly.type
_entity_poly.pdbx_seq_one_letter_code
_entity_poly.pdbx_strand_id
1 'polypeptide(L)'
;MKRPRLEVADIFRRYGRAFRESPDRPLSDLQQRVMSAIQQCRTAALGGQIEQCGSCGHRRYCYRSCRNRHCPKCQFAARAQWVEQRCAELLACPYFHLVFTVPREVAAIALQNKRVTLSILFRAATRALREIAADPAHLGAQISGLAVMHTWGQCLQFHPVVVHIPWVKNGCVFSLWLQSAADRFAINLKNPSPAAASNGSGCAAFA
;
A
#
# COMPACT_ATOMS: atom_id res chain seq x y z
N MET A 1 -6.26 22.77 2.46
CA MET A 1 -6.60 21.40 2.90
C MET A 1 -6.82 21.43 4.41
N LYS A 2 -7.94 20.95 4.92
CA LYS A 2 -8.18 20.84 6.37
C LYS A 2 -7.29 19.71 6.91
N ARG A 3 -6.67 19.92 8.08
CA ARG A 3 -5.91 18.89 8.80
C ARG A 3 -6.83 17.71 9.11
N PRO A 4 -6.41 16.44 8.91
CA PRO A 4 -7.20 15.28 9.31
C PRO A 4 -7.45 15.34 10.83
N ARG A 5 -8.62 14.84 11.26
CA ARG A 5 -9.06 14.88 12.66
C ARG A 5 -8.12 14.11 13.59
N LEU A 6 -7.44 13.09 13.09
CA LEU A 6 -6.45 12.28 13.81
C LEU A 6 -5.24 12.01 12.89
N GLU A 7 -4.04 12.20 13.41
CA GLU A 7 -2.79 11.90 12.74
C GLU A 7 -2.06 10.75 13.44
N VAL A 8 -1.23 10.00 12.71
CA VAL A 8 -0.36 8.95 13.30
C VAL A 8 0.52 9.52 14.41
N ALA A 9 0.96 10.78 14.27
CA ALA A 9 1.70 11.47 15.31
C ALA A 9 0.92 11.61 16.64
N ASP A 10 -0.40 11.78 16.58
CA ASP A 10 -1.24 11.91 17.77
C ASP A 10 -1.37 10.56 18.49
N ILE A 11 -1.46 9.45 17.73
CA ILE A 11 -1.43 8.10 18.28
C ILE A 11 -0.11 7.86 19.02
N PHE A 12 1.02 8.20 18.40
CA PHE A 12 2.32 8.02 19.03
C PHE A 12 2.54 8.94 20.23
N ARG A 13 1.97 10.15 20.27
CA ARG A 13 2.00 11.03 21.44
C ARG A 13 1.22 10.40 22.58
N ARG A 14 0.05 9.86 22.30
CA ARG A 14 -0.86 9.32 23.33
C ARG A 14 -0.39 7.98 23.88
N TYR A 15 0.05 7.07 23.03
CA TYR A 15 0.33 5.68 23.39
C TYR A 15 1.81 5.29 23.26
N GLY A 16 2.63 6.13 22.66
CA GLY A 16 4.00 5.79 22.31
C GLY A 16 4.91 5.54 23.50
N ARG A 17 4.64 6.15 24.64
CA ARG A 17 5.40 5.90 25.89
C ARG A 17 5.14 4.46 26.38
N ALA A 18 3.90 4.12 26.63
CA ALA A 18 3.52 2.79 27.09
C ALA A 18 3.98 1.69 26.12
N PHE A 19 3.92 1.97 24.83
CA PHE A 19 4.38 1.03 23.79
C PHE A 19 5.90 0.82 23.81
N ARG A 20 6.70 1.85 24.08
CA ARG A 20 8.17 1.75 24.21
C ARG A 20 8.61 1.03 25.48
N GLU A 21 7.84 1.19 26.56
CA GLU A 21 8.14 0.63 27.86
C GLU A 21 7.60 -0.82 28.01
N SER A 22 6.90 -1.35 27.00
CA SER A 22 6.37 -2.72 27.02
C SER A 22 7.50 -3.75 26.96
N PRO A 23 7.63 -4.64 27.96
CA PRO A 23 8.69 -5.65 28.01
C PRO A 23 8.50 -6.73 26.94
N ASP A 24 7.29 -7.00 26.50
CA ASP A 24 6.96 -8.07 25.55
C ASP A 24 7.40 -7.77 24.13
N ARG A 25 7.73 -6.52 23.81
CA ARG A 25 8.06 -6.08 22.45
C ARG A 25 9.14 -5.01 22.45
N PRO A 26 10.40 -5.38 22.69
CA PRO A 26 11.48 -4.43 22.66
C PRO A 26 11.60 -3.78 21.26
N LEU A 27 11.57 -2.46 21.24
CA LEU A 27 11.75 -1.69 20.01
C LEU A 27 13.24 -1.52 19.71
N SER A 28 13.60 -1.73 18.45
CA SER A 28 14.94 -1.35 17.99
C SER A 28 15.12 0.17 18.01
N ASP A 29 16.36 0.64 18.09
CA ASP A 29 16.70 2.07 18.01
C ASP A 29 16.15 2.72 16.74
N LEU A 30 16.17 1.98 15.63
CA LEU A 30 15.61 2.46 14.37
C LEU A 30 14.10 2.75 14.50
N GLN A 31 13.34 1.83 15.12
CA GLN A 31 11.90 2.03 15.33
C GLN A 31 11.62 3.22 16.26
N GLN A 32 12.40 3.37 17.32
CA GLN A 32 12.28 4.51 18.22
C GLN A 32 12.57 5.84 17.52
N ARG A 33 13.63 5.89 16.68
CA ARG A 33 13.94 7.07 15.86
C ARG A 33 12.82 7.41 14.87
N VAL A 34 12.21 6.41 14.24
CA VAL A 34 11.09 6.60 13.32
C VAL A 34 9.87 7.18 14.05
N MET A 35 9.51 6.63 15.21
CA MET A 35 8.41 7.16 16.03
C MET A 35 8.65 8.61 16.43
N SER A 36 9.84 8.94 16.93
CA SER A 36 10.23 10.31 17.26
C SER A 36 10.16 11.25 16.05
N ALA A 37 10.68 10.84 14.91
CA ALA A 37 10.65 11.62 13.69
C ALA A 37 9.21 11.94 13.25
N ILE A 38 8.29 10.97 13.33
CA ILE A 38 6.88 11.17 12.99
C ILE A 38 6.21 12.14 13.97
N GLN A 39 6.48 12.01 15.27
CA GLN A 39 5.93 12.89 16.31
C GLN A 39 6.36 14.34 16.14
N GLN A 40 7.62 14.56 15.74
CA GLN A 40 8.21 15.89 15.58
C GLN A 40 7.95 16.50 14.20
N CYS A 41 7.44 15.73 13.23
CA CYS A 41 7.26 16.17 11.86
C CYS A 41 6.33 17.37 11.75
N ARG A 42 6.83 18.46 11.17
CA ARG A 42 6.13 19.75 11.00
C ARG A 42 5.66 20.33 12.34
N THR A 43 6.53 20.28 13.32
CA THR A 43 6.35 20.94 14.62
C THR A 43 7.54 21.87 14.89
N ALA A 44 7.40 22.72 15.90
CA ALA A 44 8.47 23.62 16.34
C ALA A 44 9.78 22.88 16.73
N ALA A 45 9.71 21.61 17.14
CA ALA A 45 10.86 20.79 17.51
C ALA A 45 11.89 20.62 16.37
N LEU A 46 11.46 20.68 15.10
CA LEU A 46 12.35 20.62 13.94
C LEU A 46 12.74 22.02 13.41
N GLY A 47 12.33 23.07 14.09
CA GLY A 47 12.49 24.44 13.62
C GLY A 47 11.61 24.74 12.41
N GLY A 48 11.78 25.92 11.83
CA GLY A 48 10.99 26.38 10.71
C GLY A 48 11.38 27.78 10.28
N GLN A 49 10.54 28.36 9.44
CA GLN A 49 10.61 29.75 9.00
C GLN A 49 9.27 30.45 9.20
N ILE A 50 9.30 31.75 9.34
CA ILE A 50 8.11 32.58 9.39
C ILE A 50 8.03 33.33 8.06
N GLU A 51 6.93 33.16 7.35
CA GLU A 51 6.59 33.92 6.17
C GLU A 51 5.63 35.03 6.58
N GLN A 52 5.88 36.25 6.15
CA GLN A 52 5.00 37.40 6.41
C GLN A 52 4.56 38.02 5.09
N CYS A 53 3.26 38.23 4.96
CA CYS A 53 2.67 38.89 3.80
C CYS A 53 3.04 40.38 3.84
N GLY A 54 3.65 40.90 2.77
CA GLY A 54 4.02 42.29 2.67
C GLY A 54 2.84 43.29 2.61
N SER A 55 1.66 42.80 2.16
CA SER A 55 0.46 43.63 1.99
C SER A 55 -0.40 43.71 3.26
N CYS A 56 -0.62 42.59 3.95
CA CYS A 56 -1.53 42.56 5.11
C CYS A 56 -0.87 42.19 6.43
N GLY A 57 0.45 41.96 6.45
CA GLY A 57 1.20 41.61 7.66
C GLY A 57 0.91 40.20 8.22
N HIS A 58 0.03 39.42 7.58
CA HIS A 58 -0.29 38.07 8.04
C HIS A 58 0.97 37.21 8.14
N ARG A 59 1.15 36.50 9.25
CA ARG A 59 2.27 35.59 9.51
C ARG A 59 1.87 34.15 9.39
N ARG A 60 2.67 33.37 8.66
CA ARG A 60 2.54 31.93 8.50
C ARG A 60 3.79 31.22 9.02
N TYR A 61 3.59 30.24 9.89
CA TYR A 61 4.67 29.39 10.43
C TYR A 61 4.82 28.16 9.55
N CYS A 62 5.99 27.99 8.92
CA CYS A 62 6.32 26.88 8.05
C CYS A 62 7.36 25.98 8.74
N TYR A 63 6.90 25.00 9.49
CA TYR A 63 7.77 24.05 10.18
C TYR A 63 8.38 23.02 9.23
N ARG A 64 9.65 22.65 9.52
CA ARG A 64 10.39 21.65 8.74
C ARG A 64 9.76 20.26 8.86
N SER A 65 9.90 19.48 7.79
CA SER A 65 9.47 18.09 7.75
C SER A 65 10.58 17.14 8.21
N CYS A 66 10.22 15.98 8.77
CA CYS A 66 11.20 14.99 9.24
C CYS A 66 11.88 14.21 8.09
N ARG A 67 11.37 14.30 6.85
CA ARG A 67 11.84 13.59 5.65
C ARG A 67 11.93 12.05 5.82
N ASN A 68 11.31 11.51 6.85
CA ASN A 68 11.34 10.08 7.10
C ASN A 68 10.40 9.34 6.12
N ARG A 69 10.87 8.24 5.53
CA ARG A 69 10.10 7.44 4.56
C ARG A 69 8.87 6.76 5.17
N HIS A 70 8.79 6.63 6.47
CA HIS A 70 7.64 6.08 7.17
C HIS A 70 6.65 7.15 7.66
N CYS A 71 6.96 8.43 7.46
CA CYS A 71 6.09 9.51 7.89
C CYS A 71 4.97 9.75 6.89
N PRO A 72 3.68 9.57 7.27
CA PRO A 72 2.56 9.78 6.35
C PRO A 72 2.49 11.21 5.80
N LYS A 73 2.88 12.21 6.59
CA LYS A 73 2.93 13.61 6.16
C LYS A 73 3.97 13.85 5.07
N CYS A 74 5.16 13.24 5.21
CA CYS A 74 6.26 13.40 4.24
C CYS A 74 5.98 12.63 2.95
N GLN A 75 5.29 11.49 3.05
CA GLN A 75 5.00 10.63 1.89
C GLN A 75 3.71 11.02 1.16
N PHE A 76 2.93 11.95 1.70
CA PHE A 76 1.63 12.30 1.13
C PHE A 76 1.70 12.73 -0.35
N ALA A 77 2.59 13.66 -0.68
CA ALA A 77 2.71 14.16 -2.05
C ALA A 77 3.21 13.08 -3.02
N ALA A 78 4.23 12.31 -2.62
CA ALA A 78 4.74 11.21 -3.44
C ALA A 78 3.69 10.12 -3.67
N ARG A 79 2.90 9.79 -2.64
CA ARG A 79 1.78 8.85 -2.75
C ARG A 79 0.69 9.39 -3.68
N ALA A 80 0.30 10.65 -3.54
CA ALA A 80 -0.72 11.25 -4.40
C ALA A 80 -0.30 11.25 -5.87
N GLN A 81 0.93 11.65 -6.15
CA GLN A 81 1.50 11.61 -7.50
C GLN A 81 1.54 10.19 -8.06
N TRP A 82 1.94 9.20 -7.25
CA TRP A 82 1.96 7.80 -7.68
C TRP A 82 0.57 7.30 -8.02
N VAL A 83 -0.44 7.60 -7.19
CA VAL A 83 -1.84 7.23 -7.44
C VAL A 83 -2.34 7.89 -8.73
N GLU A 84 -2.10 9.17 -8.91
CA GLU A 84 -2.50 9.90 -10.12
C GLU A 84 -1.90 9.29 -11.38
N GLN A 85 -0.60 8.95 -11.37
CA GLN A 85 0.06 8.26 -12.48
C GLN A 85 -0.57 6.89 -12.75
N ARG A 86 -0.85 6.10 -11.72
CA ARG A 86 -1.51 4.79 -11.90
C ARG A 86 -2.93 4.93 -12.44
N CYS A 87 -3.66 5.93 -11.97
CA CYS A 87 -5.00 6.22 -12.49
C CYS A 87 -4.98 6.62 -13.97
N ALA A 88 -3.99 7.38 -14.41
CA ALA A 88 -3.85 7.77 -15.82
C ALA A 88 -3.49 6.58 -16.74
N GLU A 89 -2.90 5.52 -16.19
CA GLU A 89 -2.57 4.30 -16.93
C GLU A 89 -3.71 3.27 -16.98
N LEU A 90 -4.83 3.53 -16.28
CA LEU A 90 -5.96 2.62 -16.28
C LEU A 90 -6.59 2.51 -17.67
N LEU A 91 -6.80 1.28 -18.12
CA LEU A 91 -7.50 0.97 -19.35
C LEU A 91 -9.01 0.80 -19.07
N ALA A 92 -9.85 1.04 -20.07
CA ALA A 92 -11.29 0.80 -19.96
C ALA A 92 -11.60 -0.70 -20.10
N CYS A 93 -11.17 -1.50 -19.13
CA CYS A 93 -11.37 -2.94 -19.08
C CYS A 93 -11.60 -3.41 -17.64
N PRO A 94 -12.20 -4.60 -17.43
CA PRO A 94 -12.32 -5.18 -16.11
C PRO A 94 -10.96 -5.45 -15.46
N TYR A 95 -10.84 -5.14 -14.17
CA TYR A 95 -9.68 -5.42 -13.34
C TYR A 95 -10.03 -6.46 -12.29
N PHE A 96 -9.08 -7.34 -12.01
CA PHE A 96 -9.25 -8.40 -11.03
C PHE A 96 -8.25 -8.22 -9.90
N HIS A 97 -8.69 -8.48 -8.68
CA HIS A 97 -7.87 -8.38 -7.49
C HIS A 97 -7.49 -9.79 -7.02
N LEU A 98 -6.29 -10.23 -7.38
CA LEU A 98 -5.74 -11.54 -7.00
C LEU A 98 -4.79 -11.37 -5.83
N VAL A 99 -4.99 -12.16 -4.78
CA VAL A 99 -4.20 -12.10 -3.56
C VAL A 99 -3.45 -13.40 -3.35
N PHE A 100 -2.12 -13.35 -3.38
CA PHE A 100 -1.25 -14.47 -3.06
C PHE A 100 -0.74 -14.32 -1.63
N THR A 101 -1.02 -15.29 -0.79
CA THR A 101 -0.63 -15.30 0.61
C THR A 101 0.39 -16.40 0.89
N VAL A 102 1.00 -16.34 2.06
CA VAL A 102 1.85 -17.42 2.57
C VAL A 102 1.26 -17.99 3.85
N PRO A 103 1.50 -19.27 4.16
CA PRO A 103 1.17 -19.86 5.45
C PRO A 103 1.81 -19.10 6.61
N ARG A 104 1.21 -19.21 7.80
CA ARG A 104 1.66 -18.50 9.00
C ARG A 104 3.10 -18.84 9.36
N GLU A 105 3.51 -20.09 9.16
CA GLU A 105 4.84 -20.61 9.41
C GLU A 105 5.88 -19.91 8.53
N VAL A 106 5.58 -19.72 7.25
CA VAL A 106 6.42 -18.98 6.30
C VAL A 106 6.45 -17.50 6.65
N ALA A 107 5.36 -16.91 7.14
CA ALA A 107 5.33 -15.52 7.57
C ALA A 107 6.31 -15.26 8.73
N ALA A 108 6.46 -16.20 9.67
CA ALA A 108 7.43 -16.11 10.76
C ALA A 108 8.87 -16.07 10.24
N ILE A 109 9.23 -16.94 9.28
CA ILE A 109 10.54 -16.95 8.62
C ILE A 109 10.74 -15.65 7.81
N ALA A 110 9.71 -15.21 7.11
CA ALA A 110 9.74 -13.98 6.32
C ALA A 110 10.00 -12.73 7.16
N LEU A 111 9.55 -12.71 8.40
CA LEU A 111 9.79 -11.59 9.31
C LEU A 111 11.29 -11.38 9.58
N GLN A 112 12.04 -12.47 9.69
CA GLN A 112 13.50 -12.47 9.91
C GLN A 112 14.27 -12.24 8.60
N ASN A 113 13.76 -12.76 7.49
CA ASN A 113 14.44 -12.78 6.18
C ASN A 113 13.64 -12.03 5.11
N LYS A 114 13.14 -10.82 5.42
CA LYS A 114 12.20 -10.06 4.57
C LYS A 114 12.64 -9.95 3.12
N ARG A 115 13.89 -9.54 2.88
CA ARG A 115 14.38 -9.28 1.52
C ARG A 115 14.30 -10.53 0.63
N VAL A 116 14.76 -11.66 1.14
CA VAL A 116 14.79 -12.92 0.39
C VAL A 116 13.40 -13.47 0.21
N THR A 117 12.66 -13.66 1.31
CA THR A 117 11.34 -14.30 1.30
C THR A 117 10.31 -13.49 0.52
N LEU A 118 10.27 -12.16 0.68
CA LEU A 118 9.35 -11.31 -0.07
C LEU A 118 9.69 -11.26 -1.55
N SER A 119 10.99 -11.31 -1.92
CA SER A 119 11.40 -11.41 -3.32
C SER A 119 11.00 -12.75 -3.96
N ILE A 120 11.08 -13.85 -3.21
CA ILE A 120 10.64 -15.16 -3.67
C ILE A 120 9.12 -15.15 -3.88
N LEU A 121 8.36 -14.70 -2.88
CA LEU A 121 6.90 -14.61 -2.95
C LEU A 121 6.45 -13.79 -4.16
N PHE A 122 7.04 -12.62 -4.36
CA PHE A 122 6.70 -11.74 -5.47
C PHE A 122 6.97 -12.41 -6.83
N ARG A 123 8.14 -13.01 -7.00
CA ARG A 123 8.51 -13.71 -8.25
C ARG A 123 7.64 -14.94 -8.48
N ALA A 124 7.39 -15.75 -7.45
CA ALA A 124 6.58 -16.96 -7.56
C ALA A 124 5.13 -16.62 -7.96
N ALA A 125 4.51 -15.64 -7.30
CA ALA A 125 3.15 -15.20 -7.61
C ALA A 125 3.04 -14.67 -9.04
N THR A 126 3.99 -13.81 -9.45
CA THR A 126 4.01 -13.23 -10.81
C THR A 126 4.26 -14.31 -11.87
N ARG A 127 5.17 -15.23 -11.60
CA ARG A 127 5.50 -16.32 -12.52
C ARG A 127 4.30 -17.26 -12.70
N ALA A 128 3.71 -17.74 -11.61
CA ALA A 128 2.55 -18.63 -11.65
C ALA A 128 1.40 -18.01 -12.46
N LEU A 129 1.10 -16.73 -12.21
CA LEU A 129 0.04 -16.04 -12.92
C LEU A 129 0.32 -15.93 -14.43
N ARG A 130 1.56 -15.62 -14.81
CA ARG A 130 1.95 -15.52 -16.22
C ARG A 130 1.96 -16.86 -16.94
N GLU A 131 2.45 -17.92 -16.30
CA GLU A 131 2.49 -19.28 -16.86
C GLU A 131 1.07 -19.80 -17.10
N ILE A 132 0.19 -19.65 -16.12
CA ILE A 132 -1.21 -20.08 -16.25
C ILE A 132 -1.94 -19.27 -17.35
N ALA A 133 -1.71 -17.95 -17.38
CA ALA A 133 -2.35 -17.11 -18.39
C ALA A 133 -1.86 -17.38 -19.82
N ALA A 134 -0.59 -17.76 -20.00
CA ALA A 134 -0.02 -18.09 -21.29
C ALA A 134 -0.47 -19.45 -21.83
N ASP A 135 -0.95 -20.35 -20.96
CA ASP A 135 -1.42 -21.68 -21.37
C ASP A 135 -2.67 -21.58 -22.25
N PRO A 136 -2.65 -22.13 -23.50
CA PRO A 136 -3.82 -22.12 -24.38
C PRO A 136 -5.03 -22.88 -23.83
N ALA A 137 -4.81 -23.87 -22.96
CA ALA A 137 -5.90 -24.58 -22.28
C ALA A 137 -6.66 -23.66 -21.28
N HIS A 138 -6.08 -22.53 -20.93
CA HIS A 138 -6.68 -21.53 -20.06
C HIS A 138 -6.98 -20.25 -20.82
N LEU A 139 -6.07 -19.28 -20.82
CA LEU A 139 -6.29 -17.97 -21.44
C LEU A 139 -5.58 -17.83 -22.81
N GLY A 140 -4.43 -18.50 -22.99
CA GLY A 140 -3.63 -18.42 -24.20
C GLY A 140 -3.12 -16.99 -24.52
N ALA A 141 -2.96 -16.15 -23.49
CA ALA A 141 -2.63 -14.74 -23.68
C ALA A 141 -1.53 -14.27 -22.75
N GLN A 142 -0.82 -13.23 -23.19
CA GLN A 142 0.08 -12.47 -22.34
C GLN A 142 -0.73 -11.44 -21.54
N ILE A 143 -0.61 -11.49 -20.21
CA ILE A 143 -1.22 -10.53 -19.33
C ILE A 143 -0.23 -9.45 -18.90
N SER A 144 -0.74 -8.26 -18.69
CA SER A 144 -0.07 -7.18 -17.97
C SER A 144 -0.73 -7.00 -16.61
N GLY A 145 -0.09 -6.30 -15.70
CA GLY A 145 -0.69 -6.08 -14.39
C GLY A 145 0.18 -5.25 -13.46
N LEU A 146 -0.45 -4.74 -12.43
CA LEU A 146 0.21 -4.11 -11.29
C LEU A 146 0.31 -5.13 -10.17
N ALA A 147 1.50 -5.31 -9.60
CA ALA A 147 1.72 -6.14 -8.43
C ALA A 147 2.19 -5.28 -7.26
N VAL A 148 1.51 -5.38 -6.14
CA VAL A 148 1.80 -4.62 -4.92
C VAL A 148 2.05 -5.57 -3.76
N MET A 149 3.18 -5.37 -3.08
CA MET A 149 3.49 -6.07 -1.86
C MET A 149 2.79 -5.43 -0.67
N HIS A 150 2.02 -6.21 0.07
CA HIS A 150 1.36 -5.82 1.30
C HIS A 150 1.88 -6.70 2.43
N THR A 151 2.18 -6.15 3.61
CA THR A 151 2.90 -6.90 4.65
C THR A 151 2.20 -6.92 6.01
N TRP A 152 0.96 -6.47 6.10
CA TRP A 152 0.19 -6.49 7.35
C TRP A 152 -1.27 -6.88 7.11
N GLY A 153 -1.83 -7.59 8.07
CA GLY A 153 -3.25 -7.91 8.11
C GLY A 153 -4.08 -6.80 8.77
N GLN A 154 -5.38 -7.00 8.88
CA GLN A 154 -6.32 -6.03 9.47
C GLN A 154 -5.98 -5.71 10.95
N CYS A 155 -5.48 -6.70 11.69
CA CYS A 155 -5.02 -6.52 13.07
C CYS A 155 -3.55 -6.06 13.16
N LEU A 156 -2.99 -5.53 12.07
CA LEU A 156 -1.61 -5.04 11.96
C LEU A 156 -0.51 -6.09 12.25
N GLN A 157 -0.87 -7.40 12.31
CA GLN A 157 0.11 -8.47 12.36
C GLN A 157 0.84 -8.59 11.01
N PHE A 158 2.09 -9.05 11.06
CA PHE A 158 2.87 -9.30 9.86
C PHE A 158 2.25 -10.45 9.07
N HIS A 159 1.75 -10.13 7.89
CA HIS A 159 1.11 -11.06 6.98
C HIS A 159 1.46 -10.66 5.54
N PRO A 160 2.58 -11.18 5.00
CA PRO A 160 3.01 -10.80 3.67
C PRO A 160 2.11 -11.39 2.60
N VAL A 161 1.62 -10.53 1.74
CA VAL A 161 0.80 -10.87 0.58
C VAL A 161 1.29 -10.12 -0.64
N VAL A 162 1.12 -10.72 -1.82
CA VAL A 162 1.26 -10.03 -3.10
C VAL A 162 -0.11 -9.88 -3.71
N VAL A 163 -0.51 -8.64 -3.91
CA VAL A 163 -1.74 -8.30 -4.62
C VAL A 163 -1.40 -8.05 -6.08
N HIS A 164 -1.98 -8.82 -6.96
CA HIS A 164 -1.92 -8.61 -8.39
C HIS A 164 -3.24 -8.04 -8.89
N ILE A 165 -3.15 -7.04 -9.76
CA ILE A 165 -4.27 -6.45 -10.47
C ILE A 165 -3.98 -6.66 -11.97
N PRO A 166 -4.22 -7.86 -12.50
CA PRO A 166 -3.96 -8.15 -13.90
C PRO A 166 -5.06 -7.62 -14.80
N TRP A 167 -4.70 -7.33 -16.05
CA TRP A 167 -5.64 -7.02 -17.13
C TRP A 167 -5.15 -7.59 -18.46
N VAL A 168 -6.09 -7.81 -19.38
CA VAL A 168 -5.83 -8.26 -20.74
C VAL A 168 -6.43 -7.25 -21.71
N LYS A 169 -5.76 -6.98 -22.79
CA LYS A 169 -6.15 -5.97 -23.78
C LYS A 169 -7.56 -6.21 -24.38
N ASN A 170 -8.08 -7.43 -24.34
CA ASN A 170 -9.40 -7.82 -24.84
C ASN A 170 -10.28 -8.41 -23.71
N GLY A 171 -10.52 -7.66 -22.68
CA GLY A 171 -11.01 -7.95 -21.34
C GLY A 171 -12.15 -8.96 -21.08
N CYS A 172 -12.92 -9.39 -22.08
CA CYS A 172 -14.11 -10.24 -21.82
C CYS A 172 -13.76 -11.71 -21.50
N VAL A 173 -12.67 -12.22 -22.02
CA VAL A 173 -12.30 -13.64 -21.84
C VAL A 173 -11.69 -13.92 -20.47
N PHE A 174 -11.04 -12.93 -19.89
CA PHE A 174 -10.33 -13.09 -18.62
C PHE A 174 -11.26 -13.27 -17.41
N SER A 175 -12.48 -12.71 -17.42
CA SER A 175 -13.43 -12.82 -16.32
C SER A 175 -13.95 -14.27 -16.16
N LEU A 176 -14.31 -14.92 -17.27
CA LEU A 176 -14.79 -16.30 -17.28
C LEU A 176 -13.69 -17.30 -16.89
N TRP A 177 -12.46 -17.02 -17.33
CA TRP A 177 -11.32 -17.86 -16.99
C TRP A 177 -10.92 -17.77 -15.52
N LEU A 178 -10.93 -16.59 -14.92
CA LEU A 178 -10.64 -16.43 -13.47
C LEU A 178 -11.64 -17.14 -12.59
N GLN A 179 -12.93 -17.14 -12.96
CA GLN A 179 -13.96 -17.90 -12.27
C GLN A 179 -13.59 -19.40 -12.26
N SER A 180 -13.25 -19.94 -13.43
CA SER A 180 -12.85 -21.35 -13.58
C SER A 180 -11.51 -21.68 -12.87
N ALA A 181 -10.58 -20.74 -12.83
CA ALA A 181 -9.30 -20.90 -12.11
C ALA A 181 -9.47 -20.79 -10.60
N ALA A 182 -10.38 -19.93 -10.10
CA ALA A 182 -10.70 -19.84 -8.69
C ALA A 182 -11.19 -21.17 -8.10
N ASP A 183 -12.05 -21.86 -8.84
CA ASP A 183 -12.59 -23.16 -8.44
C ASP A 183 -11.52 -24.26 -8.38
N ARG A 184 -10.48 -24.18 -9.23
CA ARG A 184 -9.40 -25.18 -9.30
C ARG A 184 -8.24 -24.94 -8.32
N PHE A 185 -7.95 -23.68 -8.00
CA PHE A 185 -6.75 -23.31 -7.25
C PHE A 185 -7.03 -22.64 -5.90
N ALA A 186 -8.29 -22.64 -5.43
CA ALA A 186 -8.72 -21.97 -4.20
C ALA A 186 -8.28 -20.48 -4.14
N ILE A 187 -8.34 -19.78 -5.26
CA ILE A 187 -8.01 -18.37 -5.37
C ILE A 187 -9.20 -17.55 -4.87
N ASN A 188 -8.98 -16.71 -3.87
CA ASN A 188 -10.03 -15.84 -3.34
C ASN A 188 -10.21 -14.62 -4.26
N LEU A 189 -11.27 -14.63 -5.08
CA LEU A 189 -11.64 -13.52 -5.96
C LEU A 189 -12.59 -12.58 -5.22
N LYS A 190 -12.16 -11.33 -4.99
CA LYS A 190 -13.09 -10.25 -4.63
C LYS A 190 -13.51 -9.54 -5.91
N ASN A 191 -14.73 -9.76 -6.37
CA ASN A 191 -15.30 -9.00 -7.48
C ASN A 191 -15.40 -7.53 -7.08
N PRO A 192 -14.87 -6.59 -7.88
CA PRO A 192 -15.21 -5.18 -7.71
C PRO A 192 -16.73 -5.03 -7.98
N SER A 193 -17.40 -4.31 -7.10
CA SER A 193 -18.84 -4.02 -7.26
C SER A 193 -19.06 -3.32 -8.61
N PRO A 194 -20.08 -3.71 -9.41
CA PRO A 194 -20.34 -3.12 -10.72
C PRO A 194 -20.69 -1.62 -10.69
N ALA A 195 -20.89 -1.02 -9.52
CA ALA A 195 -21.19 0.40 -9.36
C ALA A 195 -20.00 1.34 -9.67
N ALA A 196 -18.76 0.82 -9.81
CA ALA A 196 -17.59 1.65 -10.07
C ALA A 196 -17.36 1.97 -11.57
N ALA A 197 -18.11 1.34 -12.48
CA ALA A 197 -17.91 1.50 -13.92
C ALA A 197 -18.70 2.68 -14.55
N SER A 198 -19.59 3.36 -13.82
CA SER A 198 -20.50 4.35 -14.39
C SER A 198 -20.15 5.82 -14.10
N ASN A 199 -19.17 6.11 -13.26
CA ASN A 199 -18.77 7.51 -13.00
C ASN A 199 -17.24 7.61 -12.98
N GLY A 200 -16.68 8.52 -13.75
CA GLY A 200 -15.24 8.79 -13.93
C GLY A 200 -14.46 9.22 -12.66
N SER A 201 -14.80 8.67 -11.49
CA SER A 201 -14.18 8.91 -10.19
C SER A 201 -13.58 7.65 -9.55
N GLY A 202 -13.24 6.62 -10.36
CA GLY A 202 -12.76 5.30 -9.91
C GLY A 202 -11.43 5.25 -9.15
N CYS A 203 -10.74 6.40 -8.93
CA CYS A 203 -9.50 6.46 -8.16
C CYS A 203 -9.67 6.55 -6.64
N ALA A 204 -10.90 6.73 -6.14
CA ALA A 204 -11.15 6.85 -4.69
C ALA A 204 -11.05 5.53 -3.92
N ALA A 205 -11.07 4.38 -4.60
CA ALA A 205 -11.10 3.04 -3.99
C ALA A 205 -9.72 2.50 -3.56
N PHE A 206 -8.62 3.23 -3.86
CA PHE A 206 -7.25 2.82 -3.54
C PHE A 206 -6.55 3.69 -2.47
N ALA A 207 -7.29 4.54 -1.78
CA ALA A 207 -6.75 5.40 -0.72
C ALA A 207 -6.83 4.74 0.67
#